data_edd85437cf249e49d45671a575aba73f
#
_entry.id   edd85437cf249e49d45671a575aba73f
#
_cell.length_a   1.000
_cell.length_b   1.000
_cell.length_c   1.000
_cell.angle_alpha   90.00
_cell.angle_beta   90.00
_cell.angle_gamma   90.00
#
_symmetry.space_group_name_H-M   'P 1'
#
loop_
_entity.id
_entity.type
_entity.pdbx_description
1 polymer ?
#
loop_
_entity_poly.entity_id
_entity_poly.type
_entity_poly.pdbx_seq_one_letter_code
_entity_poly.pdbx_strand_id
1 'polypeptide(L)'
;MRRVVVTGMGLLTPLGCGVELVWRRLLKGVSSATKITKFDPSDYSTSYACEIPFGDDTDEKFNPDEWMSLKDRRKVDDFILYGVCAADQAVKDAGWTPDREEDLLRTGVMIGSGIGGLQSIGDLSLIHI
;
A
#
# COMPACT_ATOMS: atom_id res chain seq x y z
N MET A 1 13.70 16.73 27.50
CA MET A 1 12.77 15.73 26.93
C MET A 1 13.01 15.69 25.42
N ARG A 2 13.24 14.50 24.84
CA ARG A 2 13.39 14.38 23.37
C ARG A 2 12.01 14.50 22.73
N ARG A 3 11.87 15.37 21.72
CA ARG A 3 10.65 15.50 20.94
C ARG A 3 10.75 14.62 19.68
N VAL A 4 9.67 13.92 19.37
CA VAL A 4 9.51 13.15 18.14
C VAL A 4 8.47 13.87 17.27
N VAL A 5 8.77 14.04 16.01
CA VAL A 5 7.90 14.71 15.03
C VAL A 5 7.71 13.83 13.81
N VAL A 6 6.55 13.95 13.16
CA VAL A 6 6.30 13.36 11.84
C VAL A 6 6.81 14.36 10.80
N THR A 7 7.68 13.90 9.90
CA THR A 7 8.31 14.74 8.88
C THR A 7 7.79 14.45 7.49
N GLY A 8 7.15 13.30 7.28
CA GLY A 8 6.55 12.94 5.99
C GLY A 8 5.53 11.83 6.15
N MET A 9 4.58 11.78 5.23
CA MET A 9 3.50 10.81 5.21
C MET A 9 3.33 10.22 3.81
N GLY A 10 2.92 8.95 3.75
CA GLY A 10 2.51 8.29 2.52
C GLY A 10 1.30 7.41 2.76
N LEU A 11 0.36 7.44 1.83
CA LEU A 11 -0.90 6.69 1.92
C LEU A 11 -1.20 5.96 0.62
N LEU A 12 -1.54 4.68 0.76
CA LEU A 12 -2.23 3.91 -0.25
C LEU A 12 -3.42 3.22 0.42
N THR A 13 -4.61 3.55 -0.02
CA THR A 13 -5.86 3.09 0.59
C THR A 13 -6.90 2.78 -0.48
N PRO A 14 -7.99 2.09 -0.14
CA PRO A 14 -9.12 1.95 -1.07
C PRO A 14 -9.73 3.28 -1.53
N LEU A 15 -9.46 4.38 -0.85
CA LEU A 15 -9.83 5.73 -1.30
C LEU A 15 -8.88 6.31 -2.34
N GLY A 16 -7.77 5.64 -2.66
CA GLY A 16 -6.81 6.06 -3.67
C GLY A 16 -5.37 6.08 -3.17
N CYS A 17 -4.48 6.56 -4.04
CA CYS A 17 -3.06 6.69 -3.79
C CYS A 17 -2.68 8.16 -3.52
N GLY A 18 -1.96 8.41 -2.43
CA GLY A 18 -1.52 9.76 -2.04
C GLY A 18 -2.33 10.40 -0.94
N VAL A 19 -1.62 11.16 -0.09
CA VAL A 19 -2.18 11.79 1.13
C VAL A 19 -3.30 12.77 0.80
N GLU A 20 -3.06 13.69 -0.14
CA GLU A 20 -4.00 14.76 -0.50
C GLU A 20 -5.31 14.22 -1.09
N LEU A 21 -5.22 13.21 -1.97
CA LEU A 21 -6.40 12.58 -2.55
C LEU A 21 -7.24 11.88 -1.48
N VAL A 22 -6.59 11.07 -0.65
CA VAL A 22 -7.25 10.32 0.42
C VAL A 22 -7.91 11.28 1.41
N TRP A 23 -7.20 12.32 1.83
CA TRP A 23 -7.72 13.33 2.75
C TRP A 23 -8.95 14.06 2.19
N ARG A 24 -8.86 14.50 0.95
CA ARG A 24 -9.98 15.16 0.26
C ARG A 24 -11.22 14.27 0.18
N ARG A 25 -11.04 12.97 -0.06
CA ARG A 25 -12.15 12.01 -0.12
C ARG A 25 -12.75 11.72 1.26
N LEU A 26 -11.90 11.62 2.29
CA LEU A 26 -12.35 11.48 3.68
C LEU A 26 -13.22 12.68 4.11
N LEU A 27 -12.79 13.90 3.83
CA LEU A 27 -13.56 15.11 4.15
C LEU A 27 -14.91 15.16 3.41
N LYS A 28 -15.01 14.56 2.23
CA LYS A 28 -16.26 14.44 1.47
C LYS A 28 -17.15 13.28 1.92
N GLY A 29 -16.71 12.46 2.87
CA GLY A 29 -17.44 11.27 3.31
C GLY A 29 -17.56 10.18 2.23
N VAL A 30 -16.60 10.11 1.28
CA VAL A 30 -16.61 9.10 0.22
C VAL A 30 -16.37 7.73 0.83
N SER A 31 -17.21 6.76 0.48
CA SER A 31 -17.01 5.34 0.80
C SER A 31 -16.39 4.62 -0.38
N SER A 32 -15.44 3.73 -0.11
CA SER A 32 -14.82 2.83 -1.08
C SER A 32 -15.36 1.40 -1.00
N ALA A 33 -16.41 1.16 -0.19
CA ALA A 33 -17.03 -0.15 -0.10
C ALA A 33 -17.80 -0.47 -1.40
N THR A 34 -17.35 -1.51 -2.10
CA THR A 34 -17.92 -1.99 -3.37
C THR A 34 -18.10 -3.51 -3.33
N LYS A 35 -18.79 -4.06 -4.33
CA LYS A 35 -18.81 -5.51 -4.50
C LYS A 35 -17.39 -6.04 -4.70
N ILE A 36 -17.09 -7.17 -4.06
CA ILE A 36 -15.81 -7.86 -4.23
C ILE A 36 -15.63 -8.25 -5.69
N THR A 37 -14.44 -7.94 -6.24
CA THR A 37 -14.10 -8.24 -7.63
C THR A 37 -12.98 -9.26 -7.77
N LYS A 38 -12.20 -9.49 -6.73
CA LYS A 38 -11.03 -10.39 -6.75
C LYS A 38 -11.38 -11.88 -6.76
N PHE A 39 -12.58 -12.25 -6.30
CA PHE A 39 -13.07 -13.64 -6.28
C PHE A 39 -14.61 -13.65 -6.26
N ASP A 40 -15.23 -14.83 -6.46
CA ASP A 40 -16.68 -14.99 -6.33
C ASP A 40 -17.07 -15.09 -4.84
N PRO A 41 -17.80 -14.10 -4.30
CA PRO A 41 -18.20 -14.09 -2.90
C PRO A 41 -19.53 -14.80 -2.61
N SER A 42 -20.11 -15.55 -3.55
CA SER A 42 -21.48 -16.10 -3.45
C SER A 42 -21.67 -17.03 -2.26
N ASP A 43 -20.61 -17.74 -1.86
CA ASP A 43 -20.65 -18.69 -0.72
C ASP A 43 -20.30 -18.04 0.63
N TYR A 44 -20.10 -16.72 0.66
CA TYR A 44 -19.69 -16.00 1.87
C TYR A 44 -20.84 -15.13 2.41
N SER A 45 -20.81 -14.85 3.70
CA SER A 45 -21.78 -14.00 4.37
C SER A 45 -21.74 -12.53 3.98
N THR A 46 -20.64 -12.08 3.36
CA THR A 46 -20.46 -10.72 2.85
C THR A 46 -19.99 -10.74 1.41
N SER A 47 -20.48 -9.81 0.60
CA SER A 47 -20.10 -9.63 -0.80
C SER A 47 -19.49 -8.25 -1.07
N TYR A 48 -19.17 -7.50 -0.04
CA TYR A 48 -18.60 -6.15 -0.13
C TYR A 48 -17.25 -6.06 0.56
N ALA A 49 -16.32 -5.34 -0.06
CA ALA A 49 -15.01 -5.02 0.49
C ALA A 49 -14.54 -3.64 0.03
N CYS A 50 -13.50 -3.14 0.68
CA CYS A 50 -12.79 -1.94 0.26
C CYS A 50 -11.50 -2.38 -0.43
N GLU A 51 -11.54 -2.52 -1.76
CA GLU A 51 -10.39 -2.93 -2.57
C GLU A 51 -9.59 -1.69 -3.02
N ILE A 52 -8.27 -1.83 -3.15
CA ILE A 52 -7.45 -0.76 -3.73
C ILE A 52 -7.77 -0.66 -5.22
N PRO A 53 -8.11 0.53 -5.74
CA PRO A 53 -8.45 0.73 -7.14
C PRO A 53 -7.18 0.68 -8.00
N PHE A 54 -6.96 -0.41 -8.71
CA PHE A 54 -5.87 -0.55 -9.66
C PHE A 54 -6.23 0.07 -11.01
N GLY A 55 -5.27 0.69 -11.67
CA GLY A 55 -5.39 1.22 -13.03
C GLY A 55 -4.35 2.27 -13.35
N ASP A 56 -4.25 2.61 -14.62
CA ASP A 56 -3.33 3.61 -15.19
C ASP A 56 -4.08 4.77 -15.89
N ASP A 57 -5.41 4.72 -15.86
CA ASP A 57 -6.29 5.63 -16.60
C ASP A 57 -6.58 6.94 -15.85
N THR A 58 -6.26 7.02 -14.57
CA THR A 58 -6.42 8.23 -13.76
C THR A 58 -5.41 8.30 -12.62
N ASP A 59 -4.98 9.51 -12.24
CA ASP A 59 -4.15 9.76 -11.05
C ASP A 59 -4.82 9.33 -9.72
N GLU A 60 -6.09 8.94 -9.78
CA GLU A 60 -6.84 8.51 -8.61
C GLU A 60 -6.72 7.01 -8.35
N LYS A 61 -6.23 6.25 -9.32
CA LYS A 61 -5.98 4.81 -9.22
C LYS A 61 -4.52 4.53 -8.93
N PHE A 62 -4.30 3.35 -8.39
CA PHE A 62 -2.96 2.87 -8.09
C PHE A 62 -2.38 2.16 -9.32
N ASN A 63 -1.35 2.77 -9.91
CA ASN A 63 -0.56 2.15 -10.97
C ASN A 63 0.70 1.52 -10.36
N PRO A 64 0.78 0.20 -10.22
CA PRO A 64 1.93 -0.47 -9.61
C PRO A 64 3.23 -0.30 -10.40
N ASP A 65 3.18 0.00 -11.71
CA ASP A 65 4.38 0.16 -12.55
C ASP A 65 5.17 1.43 -12.21
N GLU A 66 4.54 2.39 -11.54
CA GLU A 66 5.21 3.61 -11.05
C GLU A 66 6.10 3.35 -9.83
N TRP A 67 5.84 2.26 -9.09
CA TRP A 67 6.45 2.01 -7.78
C TRP A 67 7.40 0.81 -7.79
N MET A 68 7.16 -0.15 -8.66
CA MET A 68 7.98 -1.38 -8.69
C MET A 68 8.01 -1.98 -10.08
N SER A 69 9.19 -2.46 -10.51
CA SER A 69 9.34 -3.13 -11.79
C SER A 69 8.49 -4.40 -11.87
N LEU A 70 7.99 -4.73 -13.07
CA LEU A 70 7.21 -5.96 -13.28
C LEU A 70 7.97 -7.23 -12.85
N LYS A 71 9.31 -7.23 -12.99
CA LYS A 71 10.18 -8.34 -12.57
C LYS A 71 10.15 -8.54 -11.05
N ASP A 72 10.17 -7.44 -10.30
CA ASP A 72 10.22 -7.51 -8.84
C ASP A 72 8.82 -7.75 -8.26
N ARG A 73 7.77 -7.20 -8.87
CA ARG A 73 6.38 -7.49 -8.48
C ARG A 73 6.02 -8.98 -8.53
N ARG A 74 6.60 -9.73 -9.46
CA ARG A 74 6.38 -11.19 -9.56
C ARG A 74 6.98 -11.98 -8.40
N LYS A 75 7.79 -11.36 -7.56
CA LYS A 75 8.49 -12.01 -6.44
C LYS A 75 7.89 -11.66 -5.09
N VAL A 76 6.95 -10.74 -5.05
CA VAL A 76 6.40 -10.19 -3.82
C VAL A 76 4.87 -10.18 -3.86
N ASP A 77 4.26 -10.31 -2.70
CA ASP A 77 2.82 -10.14 -2.55
C ASP A 77 2.43 -8.67 -2.54
N ASP A 78 1.16 -8.40 -2.84
CA ASP A 78 0.59 -7.05 -2.91
C ASP A 78 0.88 -6.18 -1.67
N PHE A 79 0.87 -6.76 -0.47
CA PHE A 79 1.11 -6.00 0.76
C PHE A 79 2.51 -5.38 0.81
N ILE A 80 3.52 -6.05 0.22
CA ILE A 80 4.89 -5.52 0.11
C ILE A 80 4.90 -4.33 -0.86
N LEU A 81 4.26 -4.47 -2.00
CA LEU A 81 4.12 -3.39 -2.97
C LEU A 81 3.43 -2.16 -2.36
N TYR A 82 2.37 -2.37 -1.59
CA TYR A 82 1.67 -1.28 -0.89
C TYR A 82 2.57 -0.60 0.14
N GLY A 83 3.35 -1.39 0.90
CA GLY A 83 4.32 -0.87 1.85
C GLY A 83 5.41 -0.03 1.18
N VAL A 84 5.94 -0.49 0.05
CA VAL A 84 6.95 0.25 -0.75
C VAL A 84 6.37 1.57 -1.26
N CYS A 85 5.16 1.54 -1.83
CA CYS A 85 4.48 2.75 -2.31
C CYS A 85 4.30 3.79 -1.20
N ALA A 86 3.78 3.38 -0.04
CA ALA A 86 3.58 4.29 1.09
C ALA A 86 4.90 4.82 1.67
N ALA A 87 5.93 3.97 1.76
CA ALA A 87 7.24 4.36 2.25
C ALA A 87 7.93 5.38 1.32
N ASP A 88 7.88 5.15 0.01
CA ASP A 88 8.46 6.08 -0.98
C ASP A 88 7.79 7.44 -0.94
N GLN A 89 6.46 7.50 -0.84
CA GLN A 89 5.72 8.74 -0.63
C GLN A 89 6.17 9.46 0.64
N ALA A 90 6.27 8.75 1.77
CA ALA A 90 6.66 9.34 3.06
C ALA A 90 8.08 9.89 3.05
N VAL A 91 9.03 9.18 2.41
CA VAL A 91 10.42 9.64 2.25
C VAL A 91 10.50 10.88 1.37
N LYS A 92 9.76 10.90 0.26
CA LYS A 92 9.69 12.06 -0.64
C LYS A 92 9.06 13.28 0.05
N ASP A 93 7.96 13.07 0.77
CA ASP A 93 7.28 14.13 1.52
C ASP A 93 8.16 14.69 2.65
N ALA A 94 8.93 13.84 3.33
CA ALA A 94 9.92 14.27 4.32
C ALA A 94 11.12 15.01 3.74
N GLY A 95 11.36 14.94 2.44
CA GLY A 95 12.58 15.43 1.79
C GLY A 95 13.84 14.74 2.31
N TRP A 96 13.72 13.48 2.80
CA TRP A 96 14.82 12.75 3.40
C TRP A 96 15.72 12.11 2.35
N THR A 97 16.83 12.77 2.05
CA THR A 97 17.85 12.34 1.08
C THR A 97 19.22 12.35 1.74
N PRO A 98 19.52 11.41 2.67
CA PRO A 98 20.77 11.41 3.40
C PRO A 98 21.92 11.09 2.46
N ASP A 99 22.98 11.89 2.49
CA ASP A 99 24.21 11.74 1.74
C ASP A 99 25.41 11.36 2.62
N ARG A 100 25.30 11.55 3.95
CA ARG A 100 26.35 11.21 4.92
C ARG A 100 26.11 9.82 5.50
N GLU A 101 27.18 9.05 5.64
CA GLU A 101 27.15 7.71 6.23
C GLU A 101 26.54 7.71 7.62
N GLU A 102 26.83 8.72 8.45
CA GLU A 102 26.27 8.86 9.79
C GLU A 102 24.73 8.94 9.78
N ASP A 103 24.13 9.66 8.83
CA ASP A 103 22.69 9.80 8.70
C ASP A 103 22.05 8.49 8.23
N LEU A 104 22.72 7.77 7.31
CA LEU A 104 22.29 6.43 6.87
C LEU A 104 22.30 5.43 8.02
N LEU A 105 23.37 5.41 8.84
CA LEU A 105 23.47 4.51 9.99
C LEU A 105 22.43 4.83 11.11
N ARG A 106 21.92 6.03 11.13
CA ARG A 106 20.87 6.45 12.07
C ARG A 106 19.46 6.34 11.51
N THR A 107 19.33 5.95 10.26
CA THR A 107 18.04 5.75 9.58
C THR A 107 17.62 4.29 9.71
N GLY A 108 16.44 4.05 10.24
CA GLY A 108 15.86 2.72 10.34
C GLY A 108 14.54 2.62 9.58
N VAL A 109 14.21 1.41 9.14
CA VAL A 109 12.92 1.08 8.51
C VAL A 109 12.19 0.08 9.39
N MET A 110 10.93 0.38 9.69
CA MET A 110 10.04 -0.52 10.42
C MET A 110 8.68 -0.53 9.74
N ILE A 111 8.30 -1.65 9.15
CA ILE A 111 7.00 -1.85 8.50
C ILE A 111 6.32 -3.04 9.17
N GLY A 112 5.10 -2.82 9.68
CA GLY A 112 4.25 -3.86 10.23
C GLY A 112 3.28 -4.40 9.17
N SER A 113 3.03 -5.71 9.20
CA SER A 113 1.99 -6.36 8.41
C SER A 113 1.21 -7.32 9.32
N GLY A 114 -0.11 -7.38 9.15
CA GLY A 114 -0.94 -8.27 9.95
C GLY A 114 -0.72 -9.74 9.55
N ILE A 115 -1.35 -10.20 8.49
CA ILE A 115 -1.23 -11.60 8.00
C ILE A 115 -0.17 -11.71 6.89
N GLY A 116 0.11 -10.62 6.18
CA GLY A 116 1.06 -10.63 5.06
C GLY A 116 0.47 -11.24 3.79
N GLY A 117 1.20 -12.16 3.17
CA GLY A 117 0.88 -12.78 1.87
C GLY A 117 -0.17 -13.88 1.96
N LEU A 118 -1.41 -13.58 2.35
CA LEU A 118 -2.47 -14.58 2.47
C LEU A 118 -2.75 -15.29 1.13
N GLN A 119 -2.65 -14.58 0.01
CA GLN A 119 -2.83 -15.16 -1.32
C GLN A 119 -1.76 -16.22 -1.60
N SER A 120 -0.48 -15.90 -1.39
CA SER A 120 0.62 -16.85 -1.56
C SER A 120 0.50 -18.06 -0.64
N ILE A 121 0.04 -17.87 0.60
CA ILE A 121 -0.22 -18.96 1.53
C ILE A 121 -1.32 -19.88 0.97
N GLY A 122 -2.41 -19.31 0.45
CA GLY A 122 -3.49 -20.06 -0.17
C GLY A 122 -3.02 -20.83 -1.40
N ASP A 123 -2.31 -20.18 -2.31
CA ASP A 123 -1.82 -20.81 -3.54
C ASP A 123 -0.83 -21.95 -3.26
N LEU A 124 0.11 -21.75 -2.33
CA LEU A 124 1.03 -22.80 -1.89
C LEU A 124 0.32 -23.97 -1.21
N SER A 125 -0.70 -23.70 -0.41
CA SER A 125 -1.51 -24.75 0.23
C SER A 125 -2.21 -25.63 -0.81
N LEU A 126 -2.71 -25.07 -1.89
CA LEU A 126 -3.36 -25.81 -2.97
C LEU A 126 -2.39 -26.67 -3.79
N ILE A 127 -1.12 -26.28 -3.90
CA ILE A 127 -0.08 -27.05 -4.62
C ILE A 127 0.27 -28.35 -3.85
N HIS A 128 0.16 -28.33 -2.52
CA HIS A 128 0.53 -29.46 -1.66
C HIS A 128 -0.62 -30.43 -1.36
N ILE A 129 -1.84 -30.12 -1.79
CA ILE A 129 -3.02 -31.00 -1.66
C ILE A 129 -3.21 -31.82 -2.94
#